data_8149eab4af76678f134dc6519c3955bf
#
_entry.id   8149eab4af76678f134dc6519c3955bf
#
_cell.length_a   1.000
_cell.length_b   1.000
_cell.length_c   1.000
_cell.angle_alpha   90.00
_cell.angle_beta   90.00
_cell.angle_gamma   90.00
#
_symmetry.space_group_name_H-M   'P 1'
#
loop_
_entity.id
_entity.type
_entity.pdbx_description
1 polymer ?
#
loop_
_entity_poly.entity_id
_entity_poly.type
_entity_poly.pdbx_seq_one_letter_code
_entity_poly.pdbx_strand_id
1 'polypeptide(L)'
;MYLDSRLAWDALPSPTHGFRSIARMVSGDPQPNTKKLQLVQTLHDVAQNTSLPRGIVIPVYEPIVNLAVSLILELRTMGVDAPVELPHCGDVKIESQELFLQKTALGSIRFYDVCELAAATTVQGNLSTKVFCEDIEACHSKFRSFDIKVIAVVFSKFEEIMMVDADTAFFVSPTLLWGSEKYKETGTLLMNDRIAHEIYFMAERVGGDPSVSYQHRYMSRFDPAPFRSIPTLERPKATLPNPAPVKLKFEPSDFLLNSHSWNLRTGHQVDSSLMFWNKKKQQRATAILASFKALSDVGSPPSYGDKELYFYASELAETQYAFSDHAIGAVGTEYRDYGDHNSTLCGDMAQVFPIRQASEDDVPLFYLNSDRVLHFKPEVEPVYYMKARMANVYPGPFGERRMECPFGITGAIFSPAEANHLAGRQQLHKLTVEWERLTHGSAGDPDTRKTLDRAADGLVDGLMHEMREQYRQVVIPNV
;
A
#
# COMPACT_ATOMS: atom_id res chain seq x y z
N MET A 1 -13.43 -14.71 0.43
CA MET A 1 -13.07 -15.93 1.13
C MET A 1 -12.05 -15.54 2.18
N TYR A 2 -12.48 -15.24 3.39
CA TYR A 2 -11.56 -15.08 4.52
C TYR A 2 -10.84 -16.41 4.66
N LEU A 3 -9.62 -16.49 4.20
CA LEU A 3 -8.71 -17.50 4.72
C LEU A 3 -8.63 -17.22 6.21
N ASP A 4 -9.08 -18.20 6.98
CA ASP A 4 -9.03 -18.16 8.43
C ASP A 4 -7.64 -17.67 8.82
N SER A 5 -7.56 -16.45 9.33
CA SER A 5 -6.29 -15.80 9.67
C SER A 5 -5.46 -16.64 10.65
N ARG A 6 -6.09 -17.58 11.33
CA ARG A 6 -5.44 -18.52 12.25
C ARG A 6 -4.60 -19.58 11.54
N LEU A 7 -4.97 -20.00 10.31
CA LEU A 7 -4.19 -20.99 9.54
C LEU A 7 -2.95 -20.37 8.87
N ALA A 8 -2.94 -19.06 8.61
CA ALA A 8 -1.77 -18.37 8.08
C ALA A 8 -0.67 -18.14 9.14
N TRP A 9 -1.01 -18.17 10.43
CA TRP A 9 -0.07 -17.91 11.51
C TRP A 9 0.89 -19.06 11.78
N ASP A 10 0.46 -20.33 11.59
CA ASP A 10 1.30 -21.52 11.79
C ASP A 10 2.31 -21.73 10.65
N ALA A 11 2.13 -21.06 9.51
CA ALA A 11 3.01 -21.17 8.33
C ALA A 11 4.06 -20.05 8.22
N LEU A 12 3.99 -19.00 9.04
CA LEU A 12 5.03 -17.96 9.04
C LEU A 12 6.26 -18.49 9.80
N PRO A 13 7.46 -18.43 9.20
CA PRO A 13 8.67 -18.76 9.93
C PRO A 13 8.75 -17.84 11.16
N SER A 14 8.95 -18.44 12.32
CA SER A 14 9.10 -17.75 13.60
C SER A 14 9.95 -16.48 13.44
N PRO A 15 9.55 -15.31 14.00
CA PRO A 15 10.32 -14.07 13.95
C PRO A 15 11.79 -14.21 14.38
N THR A 16 12.13 -15.31 15.01
CA THR A 16 13.51 -15.65 15.40
C THR A 16 14.46 -15.88 14.22
N HIS A 17 13.99 -16.19 13.01
CA HIS A 17 14.86 -16.39 11.85
C HIS A 17 15.43 -15.06 11.30
N GLY A 18 14.67 -13.97 11.30
CA GLY A 18 15.17 -12.64 10.93
C GLY A 18 16.24 -12.10 11.88
N PHE A 19 16.16 -12.47 13.17
CA PHE A 19 17.10 -11.98 14.18
C PHE A 19 18.45 -12.70 14.19
N ARG A 20 18.55 -13.92 13.68
CA ARG A 20 19.85 -14.62 13.56
C ARG A 20 20.77 -13.95 12.54
N SER A 21 20.20 -13.39 11.47
CA SER A 21 20.97 -12.64 10.45
C SER A 21 21.52 -11.33 11.02
N ILE A 22 20.75 -10.61 11.82
CA ILE A 22 21.18 -9.32 12.41
C ILE A 22 22.33 -9.50 13.41
N ALA A 23 22.37 -10.62 14.12
CA ALA A 23 23.44 -10.91 15.09
C ALA A 23 24.82 -11.08 14.40
N ARG A 24 24.88 -11.55 13.15
CA ARG A 24 26.13 -11.68 12.39
C ARG A 24 26.70 -10.33 11.90
N MET A 25 25.86 -9.29 11.80
CA MET A 25 26.33 -7.94 11.40
C MET A 25 27.24 -7.26 12.45
N VAL A 26 27.27 -7.75 13.68
CA VAL A 26 28.00 -7.12 14.79
C VAL A 26 29.39 -7.72 15.00
N SER A 27 29.69 -8.88 14.40
CA SER A 27 31.03 -9.50 14.51
C SER A 27 31.94 -9.04 13.34
N GLY A 28 32.88 -8.17 13.67
CA GLY A 28 33.77 -7.50 12.74
C GLY A 28 34.67 -8.42 11.93
N ASP A 29 34.44 -8.42 10.61
CA ASP A 29 35.42 -8.84 9.61
C ASP A 29 35.75 -7.61 8.75
N PRO A 30 37.01 -7.19 8.59
CA PRO A 30 37.39 -5.93 7.90
C PRO A 30 37.17 -5.93 6.40
N GLN A 31 36.87 -7.07 5.75
CA GLN A 31 36.58 -7.15 4.31
C GLN A 31 35.10 -6.95 3.88
N PRO A 32 34.11 -6.78 4.80
CA PRO A 32 32.71 -6.65 4.44
C PRO A 32 32.33 -5.34 3.77
N ASN A 33 33.10 -4.26 3.94
CA ASN A 33 32.68 -2.92 3.54
C ASN A 33 32.51 -2.75 2.02
N THR A 34 33.40 -3.30 1.20
CA THR A 34 33.34 -3.12 -0.27
C THR A 34 32.14 -3.84 -0.87
N LYS A 35 31.89 -5.10 -0.46
CA LYS A 35 30.76 -5.89 -0.95
C LYS A 35 29.42 -5.27 -0.54
N LYS A 36 29.34 -4.76 0.68
CA LYS A 36 28.14 -4.08 1.19
C LYS A 36 27.87 -2.78 0.44
N LEU A 37 28.89 -2.00 0.14
CA LEU A 37 28.78 -0.76 -0.65
C LEU A 37 28.36 -1.05 -2.08
N GLN A 38 28.89 -2.10 -2.72
CA GLN A 38 28.49 -2.53 -4.06
C GLN A 38 27.02 -2.96 -4.09
N LEU A 39 26.55 -3.71 -3.08
CA LEU A 39 25.13 -4.07 -2.95
C LEU A 39 24.26 -2.82 -2.83
N VAL A 40 24.61 -1.90 -1.92
CA VAL A 40 23.85 -0.65 -1.71
C VAL A 40 23.80 0.18 -3.00
N GLN A 41 24.93 0.30 -3.74
CA GLN A 41 24.94 1.00 -5.02
C GLN A 41 24.04 0.31 -6.03
N THR A 42 24.06 -1.03 -6.10
CA THR A 42 23.17 -1.78 -6.99
C THR A 42 21.70 -1.54 -6.65
N LEU A 43 21.33 -1.57 -5.39
CA LEU A 43 19.96 -1.30 -4.94
C LEU A 43 19.51 0.11 -5.34
N HIS A 44 20.39 1.09 -5.17
CA HIS A 44 20.15 2.47 -5.61
C HIS A 44 19.94 2.55 -7.13
N ASP A 45 20.85 1.98 -7.92
CA ASP A 45 20.80 2.06 -9.38
C ASP A 45 19.57 1.38 -9.95
N VAL A 46 19.18 0.21 -9.41
CA VAL A 46 17.92 -0.47 -9.77
C VAL A 46 16.71 0.41 -9.45
N ALA A 47 16.68 0.98 -8.27
CA ALA A 47 15.56 1.82 -7.82
C ALA A 47 15.46 3.13 -8.63
N GLN A 48 16.59 3.69 -9.10
CA GLN A 48 16.63 4.91 -9.91
C GLN A 48 16.47 4.66 -11.42
N ASN A 49 16.32 3.41 -11.86
CA ASN A 49 16.09 3.09 -13.27
C ASN A 49 14.67 3.45 -13.71
N THR A 50 14.38 4.75 -13.77
CA THR A 50 13.11 5.32 -14.20
C THR A 50 13.18 5.85 -15.62
N SER A 51 12.08 5.77 -16.38
CA SER A 51 11.96 6.27 -17.75
C SER A 51 10.69 7.07 -18.00
N LEU A 52 9.79 7.09 -17.04
CA LEU A 52 8.50 7.79 -17.11
C LEU A 52 8.36 8.73 -15.89
N PRO A 53 7.78 9.92 -16.08
CA PRO A 53 7.75 10.89 -14.99
C PRO A 53 6.81 10.47 -13.87
N ARG A 54 5.64 9.90 -14.20
CA ARG A 54 4.58 9.65 -13.21
C ARG A 54 3.64 8.56 -13.67
N GLY A 55 3.12 7.77 -12.72
CA GLY A 55 2.09 6.78 -13.00
C GLY A 55 1.56 6.07 -11.77
N ILE A 56 0.66 5.14 -12.04
CA ILE A 56 -0.05 4.33 -11.05
C ILE A 56 0.53 2.93 -11.06
N VAL A 57 0.73 2.33 -9.89
CA VAL A 57 1.21 0.95 -9.74
C VAL A 57 0.16 0.17 -8.97
N ILE A 58 -0.38 -0.87 -9.58
CA ILE A 58 -1.39 -1.76 -8.99
C ILE A 58 -0.83 -3.18 -9.04
N PRO A 59 -0.24 -3.71 -7.97
CA PRO A 59 0.21 -5.09 -7.91
C PRO A 59 -0.96 -6.06 -8.07
N VAL A 60 -0.77 -7.08 -8.91
CA VAL A 60 -1.84 -8.02 -9.27
C VAL A 60 -1.35 -9.47 -9.24
N TYR A 61 -2.29 -10.39 -9.03
CA TYR A 61 -2.21 -11.80 -9.32
C TYR A 61 -3.56 -12.25 -9.89
N GLU A 62 -3.63 -13.39 -10.55
CA GLU A 62 -4.81 -13.76 -11.36
C GLU A 62 -6.17 -13.51 -10.70
N PRO A 63 -6.43 -13.91 -9.44
CA PRO A 63 -7.73 -13.71 -8.80
C PRO A 63 -8.20 -12.26 -8.65
N ILE A 64 -7.27 -11.29 -8.63
CA ILE A 64 -7.62 -9.87 -8.43
C ILE A 64 -7.43 -9.01 -9.68
N VAL A 65 -7.06 -9.57 -10.82
CA VAL A 65 -6.87 -8.80 -12.07
C VAL A 65 -8.13 -8.02 -12.43
N ASN A 66 -9.32 -8.63 -12.30
CA ASN A 66 -10.59 -7.97 -12.59
C ASN A 66 -10.91 -6.81 -11.64
N LEU A 67 -10.49 -6.91 -10.36
CA LEU A 67 -10.59 -5.79 -9.41
C LEU A 67 -9.70 -4.62 -9.86
N ALA A 68 -8.44 -4.91 -10.23
CA ALA A 68 -7.50 -3.91 -10.71
C ALA A 68 -7.99 -3.24 -12.00
N VAL A 69 -8.49 -4.03 -12.96
CA VAL A 69 -9.03 -3.51 -14.22
C VAL A 69 -10.23 -2.60 -13.97
N SER A 70 -11.14 -3.00 -13.11
CA SER A 70 -12.30 -2.18 -12.77
C SER A 70 -11.92 -0.91 -11.98
N LEU A 71 -10.85 -0.93 -11.19
CA LEU A 71 -10.27 0.26 -10.57
C LEU A 71 -9.70 1.23 -11.63
N ILE A 72 -9.01 0.70 -12.65
CA ILE A 72 -8.52 1.54 -13.75
C ILE A 72 -9.68 2.22 -14.47
N LEU A 73 -10.76 1.48 -14.79
CA LEU A 73 -11.94 2.06 -15.42
C LEU A 73 -12.58 3.15 -14.55
N GLU A 74 -12.72 2.93 -13.25
CA GLU A 74 -13.17 3.96 -12.30
C GLU A 74 -12.30 5.21 -12.37
N LEU A 75 -10.97 5.06 -12.29
CA LEU A 75 -10.04 6.18 -12.40
C LEU A 75 -10.19 6.93 -13.74
N ARG A 76 -10.41 6.23 -14.86
CA ARG A 76 -10.70 6.85 -16.16
C ARG A 76 -12.00 7.65 -16.15
N THR A 77 -13.02 7.24 -15.37
CA THR A 77 -14.25 8.05 -15.21
C THR A 77 -14.00 9.35 -14.45
N MET A 78 -13.02 9.38 -13.58
CA MET A 78 -12.57 10.57 -12.84
C MET A 78 -11.61 11.47 -13.63
N GLY A 79 -11.37 11.18 -14.92
CA GLY A 79 -10.45 11.94 -15.77
C GLY A 79 -8.96 11.65 -15.48
N VAL A 80 -8.65 10.53 -14.88
CA VAL A 80 -7.26 10.12 -14.61
C VAL A 80 -6.70 9.36 -15.82
N ASP A 81 -5.84 10.02 -16.60
CA ASP A 81 -5.21 9.43 -17.80
C ASP A 81 -3.78 8.92 -17.55
N ALA A 82 -3.31 8.96 -16.32
CA ALA A 82 -1.96 8.50 -15.95
C ALA A 82 -1.74 7.04 -16.40
N PRO A 83 -0.54 6.70 -16.91
CA PRO A 83 -0.20 5.31 -17.27
C PRO A 83 -0.20 4.42 -16.02
N VAL A 84 -0.56 3.15 -16.21
CA VAL A 84 -0.68 2.17 -15.12
C VAL A 84 0.27 1.01 -15.35
N GLU A 85 1.02 0.66 -14.34
CA GLU A 85 1.80 -0.57 -14.23
C GLU A 85 1.05 -1.60 -13.39
N LEU A 86 0.99 -2.83 -13.91
CA LEU A 86 0.39 -4.01 -13.28
C LEU A 86 1.47 -5.05 -13.02
N PRO A 87 2.32 -4.85 -11.98
CA PRO A 87 3.34 -5.81 -11.60
C PRO A 87 2.71 -7.10 -11.06
N HIS A 88 3.24 -8.24 -11.51
CA HIS A 88 2.88 -9.58 -11.04
C HIS A 88 4.14 -10.43 -10.83
N CYS A 89 4.00 -11.62 -10.28
CA CYS A 89 5.11 -12.53 -10.02
C CYS A 89 4.93 -13.85 -10.79
N GLY A 90 4.72 -13.78 -12.10
CA GLY A 90 4.48 -14.92 -12.97
C GLY A 90 3.14 -15.65 -12.67
N ASP A 91 2.21 -15.00 -11.99
CA ASP A 91 0.94 -15.57 -11.50
C ASP A 91 -0.30 -14.89 -12.12
N VAL A 92 -0.12 -14.18 -13.22
CA VAL A 92 -1.19 -13.67 -14.11
C VAL A 92 -1.09 -14.37 -15.45
N LYS A 93 -2.18 -14.98 -15.92
CA LYS A 93 -2.24 -15.69 -17.19
C LYS A 93 -1.98 -14.77 -18.37
N ILE A 94 -1.31 -15.29 -19.38
CA ILE A 94 -1.02 -14.54 -20.62
C ILE A 94 -2.32 -14.13 -21.31
N GLU A 95 -3.33 -15.00 -21.31
CA GLU A 95 -4.63 -14.74 -21.91
C GLU A 95 -5.35 -13.57 -21.26
N SER A 96 -5.27 -13.45 -19.92
CA SER A 96 -5.83 -12.31 -19.18
C SER A 96 -5.09 -11.02 -19.51
N GLN A 97 -3.75 -11.06 -19.60
CA GLN A 97 -2.94 -9.91 -20.00
C GLN A 97 -3.29 -9.45 -21.42
N GLU A 98 -3.33 -10.38 -22.38
CA GLU A 98 -3.66 -10.09 -23.79
C GLU A 98 -5.08 -9.51 -23.94
N LEU A 99 -6.05 -10.05 -23.22
CA LEU A 99 -7.43 -9.53 -23.20
C LEU A 99 -7.44 -8.05 -22.78
N PHE A 100 -6.86 -7.73 -21.63
CA PHE A 100 -6.97 -6.39 -21.10
C PHE A 100 -6.08 -5.37 -21.84
N LEU A 101 -4.95 -5.79 -22.40
CA LEU A 101 -4.13 -4.92 -23.26
C LEU A 101 -4.85 -4.47 -24.55
N GLN A 102 -5.87 -5.19 -25.00
CA GLN A 102 -6.68 -4.84 -26.17
C GLN A 102 -7.83 -3.85 -25.83
N LYS A 103 -8.15 -3.64 -24.55
CA LYS A 103 -9.26 -2.79 -24.12
C LYS A 103 -8.88 -1.31 -24.11
N THR A 104 -9.35 -0.56 -25.11
CA THR A 104 -9.03 0.87 -25.27
C THR A 104 -9.48 1.74 -24.11
N ALA A 105 -10.57 1.38 -23.43
CA ALA A 105 -11.10 2.07 -22.25
C ALA A 105 -10.10 2.12 -21.08
N LEU A 106 -9.14 1.18 -21.03
CA LEU A 106 -8.10 1.15 -19.98
C LEU A 106 -6.99 2.18 -20.20
N GLY A 107 -6.84 2.70 -21.44
CA GLY A 107 -5.76 3.61 -21.78
C GLY A 107 -4.38 2.92 -21.74
N SER A 108 -3.36 3.65 -21.30
CA SER A 108 -1.99 3.12 -21.21
C SER A 108 -1.84 2.22 -19.97
N ILE A 109 -1.78 0.91 -20.19
CA ILE A 109 -1.49 -0.10 -19.15
C ILE A 109 -0.31 -0.99 -19.55
N ARG A 110 0.40 -1.54 -18.56
CA ARG A 110 1.52 -2.47 -18.79
C ARG A 110 1.56 -3.53 -17.70
N PHE A 111 1.48 -4.80 -18.08
CA PHE A 111 1.84 -5.92 -17.23
C PHE A 111 3.35 -6.16 -17.26
N TYR A 112 3.94 -6.58 -16.15
CA TYR A 112 5.34 -7.03 -16.11
C TYR A 112 5.60 -7.91 -14.90
N ASP A 113 6.52 -8.90 -15.09
CA ASP A 113 6.91 -9.83 -14.04
C ASP A 113 8.05 -9.25 -13.19
N VAL A 114 7.75 -8.89 -11.94
CA VAL A 114 8.75 -8.38 -10.99
C VAL A 114 9.68 -9.48 -10.49
N CYS A 115 9.21 -10.74 -10.48
CA CYS A 115 10.02 -11.86 -10.02
C CYS A 115 11.10 -12.23 -11.03
N GLU A 116 10.82 -12.14 -12.33
CA GLU A 116 11.86 -12.25 -13.38
C GLU A 116 12.93 -11.17 -13.22
N LEU A 117 12.50 -9.90 -13.02
CA LEU A 117 13.43 -8.80 -12.82
C LEU A 117 14.28 -8.99 -11.54
N ALA A 118 13.67 -9.44 -10.47
CA ALA A 118 14.36 -9.71 -9.21
C ALA A 118 15.36 -10.86 -9.34
N ALA A 119 14.97 -11.97 -9.99
CA ALA A 119 15.85 -13.12 -10.23
C ALA A 119 17.01 -12.80 -11.18
N ALA A 120 16.80 -11.87 -12.14
CA ALA A 120 17.85 -11.42 -13.05
C ALA A 120 18.84 -10.44 -12.40
N THR A 121 18.47 -9.77 -11.29
CA THR A 121 19.29 -8.73 -10.69
C THR A 121 20.51 -9.30 -9.96
N THR A 122 21.70 -8.84 -10.33
CA THR A 122 22.99 -9.22 -9.73
C THR A 122 23.72 -8.00 -9.19
N VAL A 123 24.62 -8.23 -8.23
CA VAL A 123 25.44 -7.15 -7.66
C VAL A 123 26.38 -6.58 -8.70
N GLN A 124 26.44 -5.27 -8.81
CA GLN A 124 27.32 -4.56 -9.75
C GLN A 124 28.79 -4.99 -9.55
N GLY A 125 29.42 -5.35 -10.65
CA GLY A 125 30.81 -5.86 -10.64
C GLY A 125 30.96 -7.32 -10.17
N ASN A 126 29.86 -7.99 -9.82
CA ASN A 126 29.85 -9.40 -9.45
C ASN A 126 28.59 -10.13 -9.96
N LEU A 127 28.60 -10.54 -11.21
CA LEU A 127 27.47 -11.17 -11.89
C LEU A 127 27.05 -12.53 -11.29
N SER A 128 27.86 -13.14 -10.45
CA SER A 128 27.51 -14.39 -9.76
C SER A 128 26.74 -14.17 -8.46
N THR A 129 26.72 -12.95 -7.93
CA THR A 129 26.02 -12.65 -6.67
C THR A 129 24.64 -12.06 -6.96
N LYS A 130 23.62 -12.80 -6.62
CA LYS A 130 22.23 -12.35 -6.72
C LYS A 130 21.89 -11.31 -5.64
N VAL A 131 20.92 -10.43 -5.94
CA VAL A 131 20.49 -9.36 -5.03
C VAL A 131 19.26 -9.76 -4.23
N PHE A 132 18.19 -10.23 -4.87
CA PHE A 132 16.88 -10.42 -4.24
C PHE A 132 16.56 -11.89 -3.95
N CYS A 133 16.89 -12.79 -4.86
CA CYS A 133 16.63 -14.22 -4.75
C CYS A 133 17.61 -14.98 -5.65
N GLU A 134 17.89 -16.23 -5.31
CA GLU A 134 18.87 -17.06 -6.02
C GLU A 134 18.41 -17.42 -7.44
N ASP A 135 17.12 -17.70 -7.59
CA ASP A 135 16.47 -18.07 -8.84
C ASP A 135 14.99 -17.62 -8.86
N ILE A 136 14.29 -17.96 -9.92
CA ILE A 136 12.89 -17.57 -10.09
C ILE A 136 11.96 -18.25 -9.08
N GLU A 137 12.21 -19.50 -8.71
CA GLU A 137 11.39 -20.25 -7.75
C GLU A 137 11.53 -19.65 -6.36
N ALA A 138 12.72 -19.24 -5.96
CA ALA A 138 12.98 -18.51 -4.74
C ALA A 138 12.29 -17.15 -4.74
N CYS A 139 12.25 -16.45 -5.88
CA CYS A 139 11.49 -15.22 -6.04
C CYS A 139 9.99 -15.44 -5.90
N HIS A 140 9.42 -16.47 -6.52
CA HIS A 140 8.01 -16.82 -6.39
C HIS A 140 7.64 -17.09 -4.94
N SER A 141 8.43 -17.90 -4.24
CA SER A 141 8.22 -18.19 -2.82
C SER A 141 8.25 -16.94 -1.93
N LYS A 142 9.09 -15.96 -2.29
CA LYS A 142 9.32 -14.76 -1.49
C LYS A 142 8.31 -13.65 -1.79
N PHE A 143 7.97 -13.44 -3.07
CA PHE A 143 7.27 -12.24 -3.52
C PHE A 143 5.81 -12.46 -3.93
N ARG A 144 5.33 -13.70 -4.05
CA ARG A 144 3.89 -13.99 -4.16
C ARG A 144 3.16 -13.78 -2.83
N SER A 145 3.31 -12.56 -2.31
CA SER A 145 2.79 -12.11 -1.01
C SER A 145 2.68 -10.59 -1.04
N PHE A 146 2.39 -9.95 0.08
CA PHE A 146 2.43 -8.47 0.21
C PHE A 146 3.79 -7.86 -0.15
N ASP A 147 4.86 -8.64 -0.10
CA ASP A 147 6.21 -8.19 -0.45
C ASP A 147 6.36 -7.77 -1.93
N ILE A 148 5.45 -8.21 -2.80
CA ILE A 148 5.38 -7.77 -4.19
C ILE A 148 5.29 -6.24 -4.31
N LYS A 149 4.58 -5.56 -3.40
CA LYS A 149 4.42 -4.11 -3.41
C LYS A 149 5.76 -3.39 -3.31
N VAL A 150 6.64 -3.85 -2.43
CA VAL A 150 7.98 -3.26 -2.26
C VAL A 150 8.80 -3.41 -3.53
N ILE A 151 8.82 -4.62 -4.10
CA ILE A 151 9.57 -4.91 -5.33
C ILE A 151 8.96 -4.16 -6.52
N ALA A 152 7.64 -3.98 -6.56
CA ALA A 152 6.97 -3.17 -7.56
C ALA A 152 7.43 -1.70 -7.52
N VAL A 153 7.55 -1.09 -6.34
CA VAL A 153 8.12 0.28 -6.20
C VAL A 153 9.56 0.33 -6.71
N VAL A 154 10.37 -0.65 -6.35
CA VAL A 154 11.78 -0.70 -6.75
C VAL A 154 11.94 -0.77 -8.27
N PHE A 155 11.19 -1.66 -8.95
CA PHE A 155 11.30 -1.90 -10.39
C PHE A 155 10.40 -1.04 -11.27
N SER A 156 9.44 -0.30 -10.70
CA SER A 156 8.60 0.61 -11.46
C SER A 156 9.42 1.58 -12.31
N LYS A 157 8.96 1.84 -13.53
CA LYS A 157 9.58 2.82 -14.45
C LYS A 157 9.17 4.26 -14.15
N PHE A 158 8.25 4.47 -13.22
CA PHE A 158 7.84 5.81 -12.81
C PHE A 158 8.83 6.44 -11.82
N GLU A 159 9.06 7.73 -12.00
CA GLU A 159 9.73 8.55 -11.01
C GLU A 159 8.82 8.86 -9.82
N GLU A 160 7.58 9.25 -10.12
CA GLU A 160 6.53 9.51 -9.15
C GLU A 160 5.47 8.40 -9.22
N ILE A 161 5.34 7.66 -8.15
CA ILE A 161 4.46 6.50 -8.04
C ILE A 161 3.25 6.83 -7.17
N MET A 162 2.06 6.49 -7.66
CA MET A 162 0.89 6.24 -6.83
C MET A 162 0.69 4.73 -6.76
N MET A 163 1.05 4.12 -5.62
CA MET A 163 0.77 2.71 -5.35
C MET A 163 -0.64 2.60 -4.79
N VAL A 164 -1.44 1.67 -5.32
CA VAL A 164 -2.81 1.45 -4.86
C VAL A 164 -3.19 -0.02 -4.90
N ASP A 165 -3.96 -0.46 -3.91
CA ASP A 165 -4.51 -1.82 -3.87
C ASP A 165 -5.68 -1.97 -4.83
N ALA A 166 -5.81 -3.15 -5.45
CA ALA A 166 -6.81 -3.42 -6.48
C ALA A 166 -8.26 -3.33 -5.96
N ASP A 167 -8.47 -3.57 -4.68
CA ASP A 167 -9.76 -3.53 -3.98
C ASP A 167 -10.10 -2.15 -3.39
N THR A 168 -9.47 -1.11 -3.91
CA THR A 168 -9.78 0.28 -3.58
C THR A 168 -10.91 0.82 -4.46
N ALA A 169 -11.76 1.67 -3.89
CA ALA A 169 -12.74 2.48 -4.62
C ALA A 169 -12.64 3.95 -4.16
N PHE A 170 -12.52 4.87 -5.12
CA PHE A 170 -12.30 6.29 -4.86
C PHE A 170 -13.59 7.10 -4.98
N PHE A 171 -13.81 8.05 -4.08
CA PHE A 171 -14.88 9.04 -4.15
C PHE A 171 -14.39 10.41 -4.61
N VAL A 172 -13.09 10.64 -4.52
CA VAL A 172 -12.39 11.85 -4.98
C VAL A 172 -11.18 11.40 -5.77
N SER A 173 -10.85 12.08 -6.87
CA SER A 173 -9.70 11.72 -7.71
C SER A 173 -8.40 11.73 -6.89
N PRO A 174 -7.69 10.59 -6.80
CA PRO A 174 -6.44 10.53 -6.03
C PRO A 174 -5.32 11.36 -6.66
N THR A 175 -5.37 11.66 -7.95
CA THR A 175 -4.33 12.43 -8.63
C THR A 175 -4.23 13.87 -8.18
N LEU A 176 -5.25 14.40 -7.49
CA LEU A 176 -5.19 15.71 -6.83
C LEU A 176 -4.02 15.79 -5.85
N LEU A 177 -3.70 14.68 -5.19
CA LEU A 177 -2.66 14.63 -4.16
C LEU A 177 -1.25 14.83 -4.70
N TRP A 178 -0.99 14.59 -5.98
CA TRP A 178 0.26 15.00 -6.61
C TRP A 178 0.44 16.53 -6.61
N GLY A 179 -0.67 17.27 -6.51
CA GLY A 179 -0.69 18.73 -6.39
C GLY A 179 -0.48 19.24 -4.97
N SER A 180 -0.61 18.39 -3.95
CA SER A 180 -0.54 18.82 -2.55
C SER A 180 0.86 19.30 -2.14
N GLU A 181 0.91 20.31 -1.27
CA GLU A 181 2.18 20.84 -0.77
C GLU A 181 2.99 19.77 -0.04
N LYS A 182 2.34 18.97 0.82
CA LYS A 182 2.98 17.86 1.53
C LYS A 182 3.74 16.92 0.59
N TYR A 183 3.08 16.48 -0.49
CA TYR A 183 3.73 15.62 -1.47
C TYR A 183 4.83 16.35 -2.25
N LYS A 184 4.58 17.58 -2.69
CA LYS A 184 5.58 18.38 -3.41
C LYS A 184 6.83 18.63 -2.57
N GLU A 185 6.69 18.87 -1.29
CA GLU A 185 7.80 19.10 -0.39
C GLU A 185 8.58 17.82 -0.11
N THR A 186 7.89 16.76 0.30
CA THR A 186 8.54 15.56 0.82
C THR A 186 8.75 14.45 -0.22
N GLY A 187 7.95 14.43 -1.29
CA GLY A 187 7.91 13.32 -2.25
C GLY A 187 7.22 12.06 -1.73
N THR A 188 6.52 12.16 -0.60
CA THR A 188 5.73 11.07 -0.04
C THR A 188 4.39 11.58 0.49
N LEU A 189 3.38 10.71 0.45
CA LEU A 189 2.17 10.86 1.25
C LEU A 189 1.71 9.46 1.66
N LEU A 190 1.83 9.17 2.96
CA LEU A 190 1.45 7.90 3.57
C LEU A 190 0.11 8.07 4.28
N MET A 191 -0.70 7.03 4.29
CA MET A 191 -1.98 7.02 5.01
C MET A 191 -1.79 6.43 6.40
N ASN A 192 -2.54 6.96 7.38
CA ASN A 192 -2.55 6.41 8.73
C ASN A 192 -3.39 5.14 8.79
N ASP A 193 -2.90 4.12 9.48
CA ASP A 193 -3.67 2.90 9.80
C ASP A 193 -4.50 3.08 11.07
N ARG A 194 -5.30 2.08 11.40
CA ARG A 194 -6.09 2.01 12.63
C ARG A 194 -5.18 1.90 13.86
N ILE A 195 -5.61 2.53 14.94
CA ILE A 195 -5.04 2.23 16.25
C ILE A 195 -5.69 0.94 16.73
N ALA A 196 -5.02 -0.15 16.46
CA ALA A 196 -5.42 -1.42 17.01
C ALA A 196 -4.77 -1.64 18.38
N HIS A 197 -5.55 -2.14 19.33
CA HIS A 197 -5.02 -2.54 20.63
C HIS A 197 -4.13 -3.81 20.55
N GLU A 198 -4.08 -4.40 19.37
CA GLU A 198 -3.17 -5.48 19.06
C GLU A 198 -1.74 -4.95 19.06
N ILE A 199 -0.99 -5.36 20.07
CA ILE A 199 0.41 -4.96 20.28
C ILE A 199 1.40 -5.79 19.46
N TYR A 200 0.92 -6.53 18.45
CA TYR A 200 1.76 -7.32 17.58
C TYR A 200 2.61 -6.44 16.66
N PHE A 201 3.49 -7.05 15.91
CA PHE A 201 4.36 -6.41 14.92
C PHE A 201 5.24 -5.29 15.52
N MET A 202 4.90 -4.01 15.28
CA MET A 202 5.74 -2.90 15.70
C MET A 202 5.87 -2.80 17.23
N ALA A 203 4.75 -2.89 17.95
CA ALA A 203 4.70 -2.70 19.39
C ALA A 203 4.88 -4.02 20.20
N GLU A 204 5.01 -5.16 19.53
CA GLU A 204 5.25 -6.43 20.21
C GLU A 204 6.54 -6.38 21.01
N ARG A 205 6.47 -6.78 22.29
CA ARG A 205 7.57 -6.64 23.24
C ARG A 205 8.58 -7.77 23.13
N VAL A 206 9.84 -7.42 23.31
CA VAL A 206 10.96 -8.33 23.12
C VAL A 206 11.41 -8.91 24.45
N GLY A 207 11.39 -10.23 24.57
CA GLY A 207 12.16 -10.94 25.59
C GLY A 207 11.83 -10.60 27.04
N GLY A 208 10.57 -10.23 27.33
CA GLY A 208 10.10 -9.90 28.67
C GLY A 208 10.44 -8.50 29.16
N ASP A 209 11.09 -7.65 28.36
CA ASP A 209 11.27 -6.23 28.66
C ASP A 209 10.01 -5.46 28.24
N PRO A 210 9.21 -4.91 29.18
CA PRO A 210 7.97 -4.22 28.85
C PRO A 210 8.20 -2.87 28.15
N SER A 211 9.42 -2.36 28.15
CA SER A 211 9.77 -1.04 27.59
C SER A 211 10.35 -1.08 26.18
N VAL A 212 10.70 -2.29 25.67
CA VAL A 212 11.35 -2.47 24.36
C VAL A 212 10.50 -3.34 23.43
N SER A 213 10.12 -2.80 22.28
CA SER A 213 9.43 -3.57 21.22
C SER A 213 10.39 -4.11 20.16
N TYR A 214 9.85 -4.96 19.26
CA TYR A 214 10.58 -5.38 18.06
C TYR A 214 10.96 -4.19 17.17
N GLN A 215 10.10 -3.16 17.05
CA GLN A 215 10.43 -1.91 16.34
C GLN A 215 11.66 -1.24 16.96
N HIS A 216 11.67 -1.01 18.27
CA HIS A 216 12.81 -0.42 18.97
C HIS A 216 14.10 -1.22 18.73
N ARG A 217 14.00 -2.54 18.86
CA ARG A 217 15.13 -3.44 18.67
C ARG A 217 15.64 -3.46 17.23
N TYR A 218 14.75 -3.46 16.26
CA TYR A 218 15.11 -3.41 14.84
C TYR A 218 15.83 -2.10 14.51
N MET A 219 15.21 -0.97 14.82
CA MET A 219 15.73 0.35 14.49
C MET A 219 17.04 0.67 15.21
N SER A 220 17.24 0.19 16.46
CA SER A 220 18.51 0.37 17.16
C SER A 220 19.68 -0.43 16.56
N ARG A 221 19.38 -1.53 15.87
CA ARG A 221 20.38 -2.41 15.25
C ARG A 221 20.70 -2.05 13.82
N PHE A 222 19.74 -1.51 13.09
CA PHE A 222 19.93 -1.10 11.70
C PHE A 222 21.10 -0.13 11.60
N ASP A 223 21.99 -0.36 10.63
CA ASP A 223 23.12 0.50 10.35
C ASP A 223 22.89 1.25 9.02
N PRO A 224 22.52 2.54 9.06
CA PRO A 224 22.30 3.33 7.85
C PRO A 224 23.60 3.83 7.20
N ALA A 225 24.75 3.66 7.84
CA ALA A 225 26.03 4.22 7.38
C ALA A 225 26.36 3.85 5.91
N PRO A 226 26.14 2.62 5.41
CA PRO A 226 26.42 2.28 4.02
C PRO A 226 25.57 3.05 3.00
N PHE A 227 24.41 3.56 3.40
CA PHE A 227 23.49 4.30 2.54
C PHE A 227 23.75 5.82 2.53
N ARG A 228 24.64 6.34 3.39
CA ARG A 228 24.85 7.78 3.56
C ARG A 228 25.41 8.48 2.32
N SER A 229 26.07 7.76 1.40
CA SER A 229 26.52 8.31 0.14
C SER A 229 25.39 8.60 -0.85
N ILE A 230 24.22 8.00 -0.68
CA ILE A 230 23.04 8.23 -1.50
C ILE A 230 22.38 9.55 -1.06
N PRO A 231 21.99 10.44 -2.02
CA PRO A 231 21.30 11.68 -1.70
C PRO A 231 20.02 11.45 -0.91
N THR A 232 19.69 12.41 -0.04
CA THR A 232 18.46 12.41 0.74
C THR A 232 17.91 13.83 0.86
N LEU A 233 16.62 13.96 1.07
CA LEU A 233 15.96 15.21 1.42
C LEU A 233 16.08 15.38 2.94
N GLU A 234 17.10 16.11 3.38
CA GLU A 234 17.40 16.26 4.81
C GLU A 234 16.21 16.81 5.59
N ARG A 235 15.98 16.26 6.77
CA ARG A 235 14.95 16.72 7.70
C ARG A 235 15.55 17.41 8.91
N PRO A 236 14.78 18.27 9.61
CA PRO A 236 15.20 18.84 10.89
C PRO A 236 15.54 17.75 11.90
N LYS A 237 16.48 18.06 12.79
CA LYS A 237 16.76 17.19 13.94
C LYS A 237 15.57 17.15 14.89
N ALA A 238 15.41 16.02 15.55
CA ALA A 238 14.37 15.87 16.55
C ALA A 238 14.56 16.87 17.71
N THR A 239 13.44 17.39 18.17
CA THR A 239 13.35 18.25 19.35
C THR A 239 12.84 17.49 20.57
N LEU A 240 12.13 16.38 20.34
CA LEU A 240 11.59 15.52 21.38
C LEU A 240 12.64 14.54 21.91
N PRO A 241 12.63 14.23 23.22
CA PRO A 241 13.45 13.18 23.77
C PRO A 241 12.98 11.81 23.28
N ASN A 242 13.89 10.86 23.07
CA ASN A 242 13.53 9.49 22.77
C ASN A 242 12.93 8.82 24.02
N PRO A 243 11.65 8.43 24.02
CA PRO A 243 11.02 7.78 25.17
C PRO A 243 11.46 6.32 25.34
N ALA A 244 12.01 5.69 24.29
CA ALA A 244 12.44 4.31 24.34
C ALA A 244 13.88 4.16 24.87
N PRO A 245 14.17 3.13 25.68
CA PRO A 245 15.49 2.91 26.26
C PRO A 245 16.47 2.26 25.25
N VAL A 246 16.50 2.77 24.03
CA VAL A 246 17.35 2.27 22.94
C VAL A 246 18.17 3.40 22.33
N LYS A 247 19.42 3.10 21.97
CA LYS A 247 20.30 4.01 21.24
C LYS A 247 20.18 3.77 19.74
N LEU A 248 19.79 4.80 18.99
CA LEU A 248 19.69 4.77 17.55
C LEU A 248 21.03 5.14 16.89
N LYS A 249 21.27 4.64 15.69
CA LYS A 249 22.44 4.95 14.85
C LYS A 249 22.11 5.99 13.76
N PHE A 250 20.92 6.52 13.80
CA PHE A 250 20.40 7.57 12.93
C PHE A 250 19.67 8.61 13.78
N GLU A 251 19.43 9.78 13.22
CA GLU A 251 18.63 10.83 13.87
C GLU A 251 17.14 10.56 13.66
N PRO A 252 16.35 10.25 14.71
CA PRO A 252 14.91 10.01 14.57
C PRO A 252 14.16 11.30 14.25
N SER A 253 12.93 11.20 13.69
CA SER A 253 12.03 12.35 13.58
C SER A 253 11.21 12.55 14.84
N ASP A 254 10.71 13.76 15.06
CA ASP A 254 9.70 14.02 16.10
C ASP A 254 8.41 13.22 15.83
N PHE A 255 8.09 12.95 14.56
CA PHE A 255 6.97 12.08 14.21
C PHE A 255 7.16 10.66 14.75
N LEU A 256 8.32 10.04 14.52
CA LEU A 256 8.61 8.72 15.07
C LEU A 256 8.50 8.73 16.60
N LEU A 257 9.20 9.67 17.25
CA LEU A 257 9.27 9.72 18.72
C LEU A 257 7.91 9.93 19.39
N ASN A 258 6.99 10.60 18.69
CA ASN A 258 5.63 10.83 19.16
C ASN A 258 4.61 9.82 18.62
N SER A 259 5.02 8.92 17.72
CA SER A 259 4.11 7.95 17.09
C SER A 259 3.56 6.94 18.11
N HIS A 260 2.34 6.45 17.83
CA HIS A 260 1.70 5.47 18.73
C HIS A 260 2.46 4.14 18.77
N SER A 261 2.99 3.72 17.64
CA SER A 261 3.78 2.49 17.56
C SER A 261 5.08 2.57 18.36
N TRP A 262 5.79 3.69 18.28
CA TRP A 262 7.02 3.92 19.06
C TRP A 262 6.73 3.98 20.57
N ASN A 263 5.58 4.50 20.94
CA ASN A 263 5.13 4.58 22.33
C ASN A 263 4.34 3.34 22.77
N LEU A 264 4.48 2.20 22.09
CA LEU A 264 3.93 0.87 22.46
C LEU A 264 2.39 0.85 22.55
N ARG A 265 1.70 1.68 21.78
CA ARG A 265 0.25 1.88 21.86
C ARG A 265 -0.51 1.19 20.71
N THR A 266 0.17 0.86 19.59
CA THR A 266 -0.41 0.17 18.44
C THR A 266 0.64 -0.64 17.70
N GLY A 267 0.22 -1.74 17.07
CA GLY A 267 1.07 -2.57 16.24
C GLY A 267 1.24 -2.04 14.81
N HIS A 268 0.45 -1.03 14.40
CA HIS A 268 0.44 -0.49 13.03
C HIS A 268 0.51 1.03 13.03
N GLN A 269 1.11 1.59 11.97
CA GLN A 269 1.19 3.04 11.74
C GLN A 269 0.72 3.40 10.32
N VAL A 270 1.00 2.56 9.33
CA VAL A 270 0.76 2.84 7.91
C VAL A 270 -0.35 1.95 7.36
N ASP A 271 -1.32 2.57 6.68
CA ASP A 271 -2.20 1.89 5.74
C ASP A 271 -1.55 1.95 4.35
N SER A 272 -1.15 0.80 3.81
CA SER A 272 -0.49 0.70 2.50
C SER A 272 -1.43 0.43 1.33
N SER A 273 -2.74 0.61 1.53
CA SER A 273 -3.72 0.51 0.44
C SER A 273 -3.59 1.62 -0.61
N LEU A 274 -3.11 2.78 -0.18
CA LEU A 274 -2.72 3.90 -1.04
C LEU A 274 -1.47 4.58 -0.49
N MET A 275 -0.49 4.85 -1.35
CA MET A 275 0.64 5.71 -1.02
C MET A 275 1.19 6.43 -2.24
N PHE A 276 1.83 7.57 -2.01
CA PHE A 276 2.56 8.34 -2.99
C PHE A 276 4.06 8.29 -2.67
N TRP A 277 4.88 8.04 -3.70
CA TRP A 277 6.31 7.89 -3.54
C TRP A 277 7.08 8.46 -4.73
N ASN A 278 7.94 9.44 -4.49
CA ASN A 278 8.83 10.01 -5.50
C ASN A 278 10.24 9.44 -5.33
N LYS A 279 10.67 8.60 -6.25
CA LYS A 279 11.96 7.89 -6.17
C LYS A 279 13.16 8.85 -6.24
N LYS A 280 13.05 9.97 -6.96
CA LYS A 280 14.13 10.97 -7.04
C LYS A 280 14.30 11.79 -5.76
N LYS A 281 13.20 12.11 -5.07
CA LYS A 281 13.26 12.77 -3.77
C LYS A 281 13.66 11.81 -2.66
N GLN A 282 13.22 10.57 -2.76
CA GLN A 282 13.38 9.51 -1.77
C GLN A 282 14.47 8.49 -2.15
N GLN A 283 15.59 8.93 -2.75
CA GLN A 283 16.61 8.04 -3.29
C GLN A 283 17.17 7.10 -2.22
N ARG A 284 17.64 7.63 -1.09
CA ARG A 284 18.19 6.85 0.02
C ARG A 284 17.12 5.95 0.65
N ALA A 285 15.92 6.47 0.88
CA ALA A 285 14.83 5.69 1.42
C ALA A 285 14.41 4.55 0.48
N THR A 286 14.38 4.76 -0.84
CA THR A 286 14.08 3.71 -1.80
C THR A 286 15.16 2.62 -1.83
N ALA A 287 16.43 2.98 -1.71
CA ALA A 287 17.51 2.00 -1.60
C ALA A 287 17.44 1.19 -0.29
N ILE A 288 17.10 1.84 0.83
CA ILE A 288 16.85 1.16 2.12
C ILE A 288 15.61 0.25 2.01
N LEU A 289 14.52 0.71 1.41
CA LEU A 289 13.31 -0.08 1.16
C LEU A 289 13.65 -1.34 0.37
N ALA A 290 14.42 -1.22 -0.71
CA ALA A 290 14.89 -2.34 -1.50
C ALA A 290 15.76 -3.31 -0.68
N SER A 291 16.58 -2.80 0.24
CA SER A 291 17.45 -3.60 1.09
C SER A 291 16.69 -4.54 2.05
N PHE A 292 15.48 -4.18 2.44
CA PHE A 292 14.63 -5.06 3.27
C PHE A 292 14.23 -6.35 2.54
N LYS A 293 14.33 -6.37 1.23
CA LYS A 293 13.99 -7.52 0.37
C LYS A 293 15.21 -8.15 -0.31
N ALA A 294 16.39 -7.58 -0.16
CA ALA A 294 17.62 -8.14 -0.71
C ALA A 294 18.08 -9.41 0.04
N LEU A 295 18.90 -10.22 -0.61
CA LEU A 295 19.64 -11.32 0.03
C LEU A 295 20.82 -10.75 0.83
N SER A 296 20.50 -10.15 1.97
CA SER A 296 21.48 -9.49 2.83
C SER A 296 21.12 -9.71 4.30
N ASP A 297 22.09 -9.41 5.18
CA ASP A 297 21.88 -9.48 6.63
C ASP A 297 20.97 -8.36 7.17
N VAL A 298 20.46 -7.47 6.34
CA VAL A 298 19.64 -6.33 6.76
C VAL A 298 18.32 -6.83 7.33
N GLY A 299 17.71 -7.84 6.72
CA GLY A 299 16.42 -8.38 7.14
C GLY A 299 15.25 -7.42 6.95
N SER A 300 14.04 -7.92 7.15
CA SER A 300 12.82 -7.09 7.13
C SER A 300 12.50 -6.56 8.53
N PRO A 301 12.05 -5.30 8.64
CA PRO A 301 11.54 -4.78 9.90
C PRO A 301 10.22 -5.46 10.32
N PRO A 302 9.85 -5.40 11.61
CA PRO A 302 8.58 -5.94 12.09
C PRO A 302 7.41 -5.18 11.46
N SER A 303 6.63 -5.87 10.63
CA SER A 303 5.51 -5.31 9.88
C SER A 303 4.50 -6.39 9.54
N TYR A 304 3.24 -6.04 9.41
CA TYR A 304 2.27 -6.89 8.73
C TYR A 304 2.38 -6.66 7.22
N GLY A 305 3.05 -7.58 6.53
CA GLY A 305 3.32 -7.44 5.11
C GLY A 305 4.26 -6.25 4.81
N ASP A 306 3.86 -5.43 3.85
CA ASP A 306 4.62 -4.26 3.38
C ASP A 306 4.34 -2.97 4.15
N LYS A 307 3.27 -2.90 4.93
CA LYS A 307 2.69 -1.66 5.49
C LYS A 307 3.72 -0.69 6.04
N GLU A 308 4.52 -1.13 6.99
CA GLU A 308 5.42 -0.26 7.75
C GLU A 308 6.75 0.04 7.05
N LEU A 309 7.05 -0.69 5.97
CA LEU A 309 8.36 -0.68 5.34
C LEU A 309 8.73 0.69 4.75
N TYR A 310 7.75 1.40 4.22
CA TYR A 310 7.92 2.75 3.66
C TYR A 310 8.26 3.79 4.74
N PHE A 311 7.56 3.70 5.86
CA PHE A 311 7.84 4.53 7.03
C PHE A 311 9.23 4.24 7.62
N TYR A 312 9.57 2.95 7.83
CA TYR A 312 10.89 2.57 8.29
C TYR A 312 11.99 3.03 7.34
N ALA A 313 11.79 2.85 6.03
CA ALA A 313 12.78 3.28 5.04
C ALA A 313 13.02 4.80 5.11
N SER A 314 11.97 5.60 5.28
CA SER A 314 12.07 7.05 5.41
C SER A 314 12.78 7.47 6.71
N GLU A 315 12.45 6.82 7.83
CA GLU A 315 13.10 7.09 9.12
C GLU A 315 14.59 6.77 9.08
N LEU A 316 14.94 5.57 8.61
CA LEU A 316 16.32 5.09 8.52
C LEU A 316 17.15 5.86 7.47
N ALA A 317 16.51 6.44 6.47
CA ALA A 317 17.15 7.33 5.50
C ALA A 317 17.37 8.75 6.02
N GLU A 318 16.82 9.09 7.17
CA GLU A 318 16.85 10.44 7.74
C GLU A 318 16.24 11.48 6.77
N THR A 319 15.23 11.07 5.97
CA THR A 319 14.61 11.91 4.95
C THR A 319 13.32 12.56 5.45
N GLN A 320 12.91 13.65 4.81
CA GLN A 320 11.55 14.18 5.00
C GLN A 320 10.52 13.22 4.40
N TYR A 321 9.38 13.11 5.06
CA TYR A 321 8.21 12.37 4.58
C TYR A 321 6.93 12.98 5.16
N ALA A 322 5.79 12.64 4.60
CA ALA A 322 4.50 13.14 5.06
C ALA A 322 3.47 12.03 5.24
N PHE A 323 2.59 12.24 6.22
CA PHE A 323 1.39 11.46 6.46
C PHE A 323 0.12 12.27 6.20
N SER A 324 -0.99 11.56 5.99
CA SER A 324 -2.34 12.12 6.04
C SER A 324 -2.54 12.98 7.29
N ASP A 325 -3.27 14.09 7.16
CA ASP A 325 -3.68 14.92 8.31
C ASP A 325 -4.75 14.25 9.18
N HIS A 326 -5.38 13.20 8.67
CA HIS A 326 -6.51 12.55 9.29
C HIS A 326 -6.20 11.09 9.62
N ALA A 327 -6.85 10.60 10.67
CA ALA A 327 -6.88 9.18 10.99
C ALA A 327 -7.84 8.45 10.03
N ILE A 328 -7.64 7.14 9.93
CA ILE A 328 -8.50 6.25 9.18
C ILE A 328 -9.91 6.19 9.80
N GLY A 329 -10.91 6.10 8.95
CA GLY A 329 -12.29 5.80 9.33
C GLY A 329 -12.67 4.36 9.04
N ALA A 330 -13.97 4.09 9.00
CA ALA A 330 -14.55 2.81 8.67
C ALA A 330 -15.72 2.95 7.71
N VAL A 331 -15.98 1.88 6.94
CA VAL A 331 -17.18 1.71 6.13
C VAL A 331 -17.81 0.35 6.43
N GLY A 332 -19.13 0.30 6.57
CA GLY A 332 -19.83 -0.95 6.86
C GLY A 332 -21.33 -0.80 6.72
N THR A 333 -22.05 -1.91 6.86
CA THR A 333 -23.52 -1.98 6.77
C THR A 333 -24.19 -1.87 8.13
N GLU A 334 -23.46 -2.02 9.22
CA GLU A 334 -23.99 -2.03 10.56
C GLU A 334 -23.24 -1.09 11.48
N TYR A 335 -24.01 -0.26 12.19
CA TYR A 335 -23.52 0.47 13.35
C TYR A 335 -23.77 -0.40 14.58
N ARG A 336 -22.73 -0.79 15.27
CA ARG A 336 -22.84 -1.65 16.46
C ARG A 336 -22.34 -0.93 17.70
N ASP A 337 -23.17 -0.98 18.76
CA ASP A 337 -22.68 -0.75 20.11
C ASP A 337 -21.78 -1.92 20.52
N TYR A 338 -20.58 -1.62 20.92
CA TYR A 338 -19.65 -2.60 21.47
C TYR A 338 -19.38 -2.27 22.93
N GLY A 339 -20.09 -2.98 23.85
CA GLY A 339 -20.03 -2.69 25.28
C GLY A 339 -20.55 -1.30 25.62
N ASP A 340 -19.82 -0.54 26.41
CA ASP A 340 -20.21 0.82 26.85
C ASP A 340 -19.93 1.92 25.81
N HIS A 341 -19.66 1.57 24.55
CA HIS A 341 -19.26 2.52 23.51
C HIS A 341 -20.31 2.66 22.42
N ASN A 342 -21.13 3.71 22.53
CA ASN A 342 -22.25 4.01 21.63
C ASN A 342 -21.84 4.64 20.27
N SER A 343 -20.60 4.58 19.88
CA SER A 343 -20.11 5.23 18.65
C SER A 343 -19.06 4.41 17.92
N THR A 344 -19.35 3.12 17.70
CA THR A 344 -18.44 2.19 17.03
C THR A 344 -19.04 1.69 15.73
N LEU A 345 -18.34 1.84 14.62
CA LEU A 345 -18.69 1.21 13.36
C LEU A 345 -17.70 0.08 13.08
N CYS A 346 -18.20 -1.16 13.07
CA CYS A 346 -17.42 -2.31 12.68
C CYS A 346 -17.51 -2.49 11.16
N GLY A 347 -16.41 -2.32 10.46
CA GLY A 347 -16.41 -2.36 9.00
C GLY A 347 -15.01 -2.34 8.41
N ASP A 348 -14.97 -2.23 7.10
CA ASP A 348 -13.75 -2.17 6.34
C ASP A 348 -13.10 -0.79 6.42
N MET A 349 -11.89 -0.66 5.88
CA MET A 349 -11.11 0.58 5.95
C MET A 349 -11.69 1.64 5.00
N ALA A 350 -11.82 2.87 5.51
CA ALA A 350 -12.18 4.03 4.73
C ALA A 350 -11.31 5.23 5.14
N GLN A 351 -10.71 5.86 4.15
CA GLN A 351 -9.91 7.06 4.35
C GLN A 351 -10.73 8.30 3.95
N VAL A 352 -10.63 9.34 4.73
CA VAL A 352 -11.09 10.67 4.33
C VAL A 352 -9.98 11.37 3.55
N PHE A 353 -10.31 12.44 2.81
CA PHE A 353 -9.32 13.17 2.02
C PHE A 353 -8.15 13.62 2.92
N PRO A 354 -6.89 13.29 2.55
CA PRO A 354 -5.78 13.30 3.52
C PRO A 354 -5.22 14.68 3.83
N ILE A 355 -5.68 15.73 3.13
CA ILE A 355 -5.24 17.10 3.36
C ILE A 355 -6.32 17.85 4.13
N ARG A 356 -5.91 18.57 5.17
CA ARG A 356 -6.81 19.36 6.02
C ARG A 356 -7.57 20.40 5.20
N GLN A 357 -8.88 20.43 5.37
CA GLN A 357 -9.75 21.43 4.76
C GLN A 357 -10.01 22.59 5.73
N ALA A 358 -10.61 23.66 5.22
CA ALA A 358 -10.95 24.85 6.03
C ALA A 358 -11.90 24.53 7.19
N SER A 359 -12.79 23.56 7.00
CA SER A 359 -13.65 22.99 8.04
C SER A 359 -13.45 21.49 8.11
N GLU A 360 -13.47 20.91 9.30
CA GLU A 360 -13.41 19.46 9.48
C GLU A 360 -14.67 18.75 8.94
N ASP A 361 -15.80 19.45 8.93
CA ASP A 361 -17.05 18.91 8.38
C ASP A 361 -17.03 18.83 6.85
N ASP A 362 -16.14 19.59 6.18
CA ASP A 362 -15.98 19.62 4.74
C ASP A 362 -15.03 18.55 4.21
N VAL A 363 -14.45 17.71 5.07
CA VAL A 363 -13.50 16.65 4.64
C VAL A 363 -14.28 15.50 4.02
N PRO A 364 -14.18 15.30 2.70
CA PRO A 364 -14.94 14.26 2.01
C PRO A 364 -14.39 12.86 2.30
N LEU A 365 -15.23 11.84 2.13
CA LEU A 365 -14.78 10.48 1.98
C LEU A 365 -13.87 10.41 0.75
N PHE A 366 -12.68 9.84 0.93
CA PHE A 366 -11.67 9.79 -0.14
C PHE A 366 -11.68 8.45 -0.87
N TYR A 367 -11.48 7.37 -0.13
CA TYR A 367 -11.58 6.01 -0.67
C TYR A 367 -11.96 5.01 0.42
N LEU A 368 -12.43 3.85 -0.02
CA LEU A 368 -12.50 2.65 0.79
C LEU A 368 -11.57 1.57 0.21
N ASN A 369 -11.10 0.68 1.07
CA ASN A 369 -10.32 -0.49 0.69
C ASN A 369 -11.03 -1.73 1.23
N SER A 370 -11.71 -2.48 0.34
CA SER A 370 -12.50 -3.64 0.70
C SER A 370 -12.94 -4.44 -0.52
N ASP A 371 -12.38 -5.61 -0.67
CA ASP A 371 -12.84 -6.57 -1.69
C ASP A 371 -14.29 -7.01 -1.41
N ARG A 372 -14.64 -7.20 -0.13
CA ARG A 372 -15.98 -7.59 0.31
C ARG A 372 -17.05 -6.61 -0.15
N VAL A 373 -16.81 -5.31 0.01
CA VAL A 373 -17.75 -4.27 -0.42
C VAL A 373 -17.89 -4.24 -1.93
N LEU A 374 -16.80 -4.46 -2.67
CA LEU A 374 -16.82 -4.48 -4.14
C LEU A 374 -17.50 -5.72 -4.72
N HIS A 375 -17.46 -6.86 -4.02
CA HIS A 375 -18.17 -8.08 -4.39
C HIS A 375 -19.60 -8.18 -3.81
N PHE A 376 -20.10 -7.10 -3.26
CA PHE A 376 -21.43 -7.04 -2.64
C PHE A 376 -22.54 -7.54 -3.58
N LYS A 377 -23.49 -8.31 -3.00
CA LYS A 377 -24.63 -8.88 -3.69
C LYS A 377 -25.92 -8.21 -3.18
N PRO A 378 -26.40 -7.15 -3.82
CA PRO A 378 -27.52 -6.35 -3.33
C PRO A 378 -28.83 -7.13 -3.19
N GLU A 379 -29.00 -8.24 -3.91
CA GLU A 379 -30.14 -9.13 -3.80
C GLU A 379 -30.18 -9.96 -2.49
N VAL A 380 -29.08 -10.00 -1.75
CA VAL A 380 -28.92 -10.79 -0.53
C VAL A 380 -28.75 -9.92 0.71
N GLU A 381 -28.22 -8.71 0.56
CA GLU A 381 -27.85 -7.82 1.66
C GLU A 381 -28.44 -6.41 1.46
N PRO A 382 -28.93 -5.75 2.52
CA PRO A 382 -29.45 -4.39 2.41
C PRO A 382 -28.35 -3.38 2.04
N VAL A 383 -28.66 -2.46 1.14
CA VAL A 383 -27.72 -1.49 0.53
C VAL A 383 -27.57 -0.24 1.39
N TYR A 384 -27.28 -0.37 2.69
CA TYR A 384 -26.99 0.78 3.54
C TYR A 384 -25.53 0.75 3.97
N TYR A 385 -24.71 1.56 3.29
CA TYR A 385 -23.36 1.79 3.77
C TYR A 385 -23.34 2.97 4.71
N MET A 386 -22.68 2.79 5.82
CA MET A 386 -22.36 3.84 6.77
C MET A 386 -20.86 4.11 6.70
N LYS A 387 -20.50 5.37 6.71
CA LYS A 387 -19.13 5.84 6.86
C LYS A 387 -18.95 6.47 8.23
N ALA A 388 -17.77 6.31 8.76
CA ALA A 388 -17.41 6.92 10.01
C ALA A 388 -15.99 7.46 9.95
N ARG A 389 -15.81 8.66 10.48
CA ARG A 389 -14.52 9.30 10.61
C ARG A 389 -14.12 9.32 12.07
N MET A 390 -12.88 8.96 12.39
CA MET A 390 -12.37 9.21 13.72
C MET A 390 -12.22 10.72 13.92
N ALA A 391 -12.96 11.24 14.91
CA ALA A 391 -12.76 12.60 15.35
C ALA A 391 -11.41 12.68 16.07
N ASN A 392 -10.47 13.40 15.49
CA ASN A 392 -9.12 13.59 15.98
C ASN A 392 -8.29 12.33 16.20
N VAL A 393 -7.08 12.47 15.82
CA VAL A 393 -6.08 11.45 15.60
C VAL A 393 -5.83 10.57 16.82
N TYR A 394 -6.24 10.88 17.99
CA TYR A 394 -6.01 10.19 19.24
C TYR A 394 -6.47 11.09 20.40
N PRO A 395 -6.97 10.62 21.44
CA PRO A 395 -6.94 9.35 22.10
C PRO A 395 -8.28 8.97 22.71
N GLY A 396 -8.76 7.83 22.45
CA GLY A 396 -9.75 7.27 23.35
C GLY A 396 -9.05 6.39 24.39
N PRO A 397 -9.70 6.08 25.50
CA PRO A 397 -9.24 5.01 26.36
C PRO A 397 -9.10 3.75 25.49
N PHE A 398 -7.96 3.09 25.60
CA PHE A 398 -7.70 1.83 24.91
C PHE A 398 -8.52 0.74 25.61
N GLY A 399 -9.77 0.56 25.20
CA GLY A 399 -10.61 -0.55 25.63
C GLY A 399 -10.35 -1.80 24.79
N GLU A 400 -11.09 -2.86 25.03
CA GLU A 400 -11.09 -4.04 24.17
C GLU A 400 -11.46 -3.67 22.75
N ARG A 401 -10.64 -4.05 21.76
CA ARG A 401 -10.79 -3.59 20.39
C ARG A 401 -10.48 -4.64 19.38
N ARG A 402 -11.33 -4.65 18.37
CA ARG A 402 -11.04 -5.32 17.11
C ARG A 402 -10.53 -4.26 16.12
N MET A 403 -9.64 -4.65 15.22
CA MET A 403 -9.12 -3.77 14.16
C MET A 403 -10.25 -3.12 13.35
N GLU A 404 -11.34 -3.85 13.18
CA GLU A 404 -12.49 -3.45 12.34
C GLU A 404 -13.45 -2.48 13.02
N CYS A 405 -13.29 -2.22 14.32
CA CYS A 405 -14.25 -1.44 15.11
C CYS A 405 -13.58 -0.27 15.84
N PRO A 406 -13.19 0.81 15.14
CA PRO A 406 -12.64 2.00 15.78
C PRO A 406 -13.69 2.73 16.65
N PHE A 407 -13.23 3.39 17.72
CA PHE A 407 -14.08 4.15 18.65
C PHE A 407 -14.08 5.65 18.40
N GLY A 408 -15.06 6.34 18.99
CA GLY A 408 -15.12 7.80 19.00
C GLY A 408 -15.32 8.39 17.61
N ILE A 409 -16.05 7.65 16.78
CA ILE A 409 -16.30 8.02 15.40
C ILE A 409 -17.70 8.60 15.23
N THR A 410 -17.82 9.56 14.33
CA THR A 410 -19.13 10.07 13.90
C THR A 410 -19.57 9.28 12.67
N GLY A 411 -20.66 8.53 12.80
CA GLY A 411 -21.25 7.77 11.71
C GLY A 411 -22.18 8.63 10.85
N ALA A 412 -22.13 8.43 9.56
CA ALA A 412 -23.06 9.02 8.59
C ALA A 412 -23.42 8.00 7.52
N ILE A 413 -24.64 8.04 7.03
CA ILE A 413 -25.05 7.27 5.85
C ILE A 413 -24.37 7.86 4.62
N PHE A 414 -24.05 7.04 3.65
CA PHE A 414 -23.56 7.53 2.36
C PHE A 414 -24.59 8.49 1.74
N SER A 415 -24.12 9.59 1.23
CA SER A 415 -24.93 10.46 0.38
C SER A 415 -25.38 9.70 -0.88
N PRO A 416 -26.47 10.12 -1.54
CA PRO A 416 -26.89 9.50 -2.80
C PRO A 416 -25.76 9.48 -3.86
N ALA A 417 -24.93 10.51 -3.91
CA ALA A 417 -23.80 10.58 -4.86
C ALA A 417 -22.74 9.49 -4.53
N GLU A 418 -22.36 9.33 -3.26
CA GLU A 418 -21.42 8.29 -2.82
C GLU A 418 -21.98 6.88 -3.07
N ALA A 419 -23.27 6.66 -2.75
CA ALA A 419 -23.92 5.37 -2.95
C ALA A 419 -23.98 5.00 -4.44
N ASN A 420 -24.34 5.94 -5.30
CA ASN A 420 -24.40 5.75 -6.76
C ASN A 420 -23.00 5.48 -7.33
N HIS A 421 -21.98 6.21 -6.86
CA HIS A 421 -20.61 6.01 -7.31
C HIS A 421 -20.10 4.60 -6.94
N LEU A 422 -20.33 4.17 -5.70
CA LEU A 422 -19.98 2.81 -5.26
C LEU A 422 -20.72 1.74 -6.07
N ALA A 423 -22.02 1.92 -6.32
CA ALA A 423 -22.79 1.01 -7.18
C ALA A 423 -22.21 0.94 -8.60
N GLY A 424 -21.82 2.07 -9.18
CA GLY A 424 -21.13 2.14 -10.47
C GLY A 424 -19.81 1.36 -10.45
N ARG A 425 -18.99 1.52 -9.40
CA ARG A 425 -17.74 0.78 -9.22
C ARG A 425 -17.96 -0.74 -9.12
N GLN A 426 -18.97 -1.17 -8.37
CA GLN A 426 -19.37 -2.58 -8.27
C GLN A 426 -19.83 -3.13 -9.63
N GLN A 427 -20.58 -2.34 -10.39
CA GLN A 427 -21.03 -2.73 -11.71
C GLN A 427 -19.88 -2.83 -12.72
N LEU A 428 -18.90 -1.90 -12.68
CA LEU A 428 -17.66 -2.01 -13.48
C LEU A 428 -16.94 -3.33 -13.18
N HIS A 429 -16.83 -3.71 -11.91
CA HIS A 429 -16.20 -4.97 -11.54
C HIS A 429 -16.96 -6.18 -12.11
N LYS A 430 -18.28 -6.20 -12.05
CA LYS A 430 -19.10 -7.26 -12.69
C LYS A 430 -18.86 -7.36 -14.20
N LEU A 431 -18.77 -6.21 -14.87
CA LEU A 431 -18.53 -6.18 -16.32
C LEU A 431 -17.13 -6.66 -16.70
N THR A 432 -16.10 -6.38 -15.88
CA THR A 432 -14.74 -6.91 -16.14
C THR A 432 -14.67 -8.42 -15.97
N VAL A 433 -15.37 -8.98 -14.99
CA VAL A 433 -15.51 -10.44 -14.84
C VAL A 433 -16.25 -11.05 -16.03
N GLU A 434 -17.26 -10.37 -16.57
CA GLU A 434 -17.98 -10.83 -17.77
C GLU A 434 -17.09 -10.77 -19.02
N TRP A 435 -16.23 -9.76 -19.19
CA TRP A 435 -15.23 -9.74 -20.28
C TRP A 435 -14.37 -11.01 -20.28
N GLU A 436 -13.83 -11.37 -19.11
CA GLU A 436 -13.01 -12.56 -18.95
C GLU A 436 -13.82 -13.83 -19.26
N ARG A 437 -15.04 -13.95 -18.73
CA ARG A 437 -15.92 -15.09 -18.95
C ARG A 437 -16.26 -15.29 -20.43
N LEU A 438 -16.58 -14.23 -21.15
CA LEU A 438 -16.91 -14.27 -22.57
C LEU A 438 -15.71 -14.66 -23.43
N THR A 439 -14.50 -14.22 -23.04
CA THR A 439 -13.28 -14.50 -23.79
C THR A 439 -12.80 -15.93 -23.57
N HIS A 440 -12.83 -16.43 -22.32
CA HIS A 440 -12.31 -17.75 -21.97
C HIS A 440 -13.37 -18.87 -21.95
N GLY A 441 -14.64 -18.53 -21.74
CA GLY A 441 -15.71 -19.50 -21.49
C GLY A 441 -16.45 -20.01 -22.72
N SER A 442 -16.34 -19.37 -23.89
CA SER A 442 -17.11 -19.78 -25.05
C SER A 442 -16.31 -20.67 -25.99
N ALA A 443 -16.69 -21.95 -26.05
CA ALA A 443 -16.33 -22.85 -27.12
C ALA A 443 -17.03 -22.48 -28.47
N GLY A 444 -17.42 -21.20 -28.62
CA GLY A 444 -18.19 -20.70 -29.74
C GLY A 444 -17.32 -20.23 -30.91
N ASP A 445 -17.98 -20.03 -32.05
CA ASP A 445 -17.45 -19.43 -33.25
C ASP A 445 -16.76 -18.06 -32.95
N PRO A 446 -15.60 -17.79 -33.59
CA PRO A 446 -14.84 -16.53 -33.43
C PRO A 446 -15.67 -15.26 -33.68
N ASP A 447 -16.61 -15.29 -34.61
CA ASP A 447 -17.47 -14.14 -34.95
C ASP A 447 -18.50 -13.84 -33.84
N THR A 448 -19.02 -14.89 -33.20
CA THR A 448 -19.90 -14.78 -32.05
C THR A 448 -19.14 -14.17 -30.85
N ARG A 449 -17.91 -14.62 -30.57
CA ARG A 449 -17.06 -14.01 -29.52
C ARG A 449 -16.84 -12.54 -29.76
N LYS A 450 -16.45 -12.15 -30.99
CA LYS A 450 -16.22 -10.75 -31.35
C LYS A 450 -17.45 -9.88 -31.19
N THR A 451 -18.63 -10.43 -31.47
CA THR A 451 -19.91 -9.74 -31.28
C THR A 451 -20.22 -9.51 -29.80
N LEU A 452 -20.03 -10.54 -28.98
CA LEU A 452 -20.26 -10.46 -27.53
C LEU A 452 -19.26 -9.51 -26.87
N ASP A 453 -18.00 -9.54 -27.27
CA ASP A 453 -16.95 -8.66 -26.76
C ASP A 453 -17.25 -7.20 -27.05
N ARG A 454 -17.70 -6.88 -28.29
CA ARG A 454 -18.16 -5.52 -28.65
C ARG A 454 -19.40 -5.07 -27.87
N ALA A 455 -20.32 -5.99 -27.58
CA ALA A 455 -21.49 -5.65 -26.78
C ALA A 455 -21.09 -5.34 -25.32
N ALA A 456 -20.18 -6.11 -24.75
CA ALA A 456 -19.63 -5.85 -23.41
C ALA A 456 -18.84 -4.54 -23.36
N ASP A 457 -18.03 -4.22 -24.37
CA ASP A 457 -17.34 -2.93 -24.49
C ASP A 457 -18.36 -1.77 -24.50
N GLY A 458 -19.43 -1.89 -25.26
CA GLY A 458 -20.49 -0.89 -25.30
C GLY A 458 -21.19 -0.67 -23.96
N LEU A 459 -21.37 -1.72 -23.15
CA LEU A 459 -21.93 -1.62 -21.81
C LEU A 459 -20.97 -0.90 -20.85
N VAL A 460 -19.67 -1.21 -20.93
CA VAL A 460 -18.64 -0.52 -20.14
C VAL A 460 -18.57 0.95 -20.49
N ASP A 461 -18.53 1.29 -21.78
CA ASP A 461 -18.49 2.69 -22.25
C ASP A 461 -19.71 3.48 -21.80
N GLY A 462 -20.93 2.89 -21.87
CA GLY A 462 -22.17 3.49 -21.39
C GLY A 462 -22.11 3.79 -19.89
N LEU A 463 -21.72 2.82 -19.08
CA LEU A 463 -21.61 2.97 -17.63
C LEU A 463 -20.53 4.02 -17.26
N MET A 464 -19.38 3.98 -17.91
CA MET A 464 -18.32 4.96 -17.71
C MET A 464 -18.79 6.39 -18.07
N HIS A 465 -19.62 6.55 -19.09
CA HIS A 465 -20.21 7.83 -19.42
C HIS A 465 -21.12 8.35 -18.30
N GLU A 466 -22.02 7.51 -17.78
CA GLU A 466 -22.90 7.84 -16.65
C GLU A 466 -22.11 8.23 -15.41
N MET A 467 -21.09 7.47 -15.05
CA MET A 467 -20.23 7.75 -13.90
C MET A 467 -19.46 9.06 -14.07
N ARG A 468 -18.99 9.41 -15.26
CA ARG A 468 -18.34 10.71 -15.55
C ARG A 468 -19.28 11.88 -15.30
N GLU A 469 -20.52 11.78 -15.75
CA GLU A 469 -21.51 12.85 -15.53
C GLU A 469 -21.81 13.03 -14.04
N GLN A 470 -21.90 11.92 -13.28
CA GLN A 470 -22.08 11.97 -11.83
C GLN A 470 -20.84 12.57 -11.14
N TYR A 471 -19.64 12.17 -11.56
CA TYR A 471 -18.39 12.66 -10.97
C TYR A 471 -18.19 14.18 -11.17
N ARG A 472 -18.66 14.77 -12.26
CA ARG A 472 -18.62 16.24 -12.48
C ARG A 472 -19.34 17.04 -11.40
N GLN A 473 -20.22 16.40 -10.64
CA GLN A 473 -20.97 17.02 -9.53
C GLN A 473 -20.24 16.89 -8.18
N VAL A 474 -19.13 16.17 -8.12
CA VAL A 474 -18.34 16.00 -6.90
C VAL A 474 -17.60 17.29 -6.57
N VAL A 475 -17.74 17.75 -5.32
CA VAL A 475 -16.98 18.89 -4.82
C VAL A 475 -15.50 18.51 -4.71
N ILE A 476 -14.65 19.24 -5.43
CA ILE A 476 -13.20 19.02 -5.40
C ILE A 476 -12.63 19.69 -4.16
N PRO A 477 -12.00 18.94 -3.25
CA PRO A 477 -11.36 19.51 -2.07
C PRO A 477 -10.11 20.33 -2.45
N ASN A 478 -9.73 21.24 -1.56
CA ASN A 478 -8.50 22.02 -1.72
C ASN A 478 -7.26 21.13 -1.45
N VAL A 479 -6.18 21.34 -2.21
CA VAL A 479 -4.91 20.61 -2.12
C VAL A 479 -3.72 21.55 -1.90
#